data_8277e67b569d37718b0cabce9d5491ad
#
_entry.id   8277e67b569d37718b0cabce9d5491ad
#
_cell.length_a   1.000
_cell.length_b   1.000
_cell.length_c   1.000
_cell.angle_alpha   90.00
_cell.angle_beta   90.00
_cell.angle_gamma   90.00
#
_symmetry.space_group_name_H-M   'P 1'
#
loop_
_entity.id
_entity.type
_entity.pdbx_description
1 polymer ?
#
loop_
_entity_poly.entity_id
_entity_poly.type
_entity_poly.pdbx_seq_one_letter_code
_entity_poly.pdbx_strand_id
1 'polypeptide(L)'
;MTNYQNFILLLFFFANTYPLAAQVAQLPTPWTEVARQAEIPLAEYPRPQLQREAWLCLNGKWDYLGGKDAPDAFQPQKPAVFDKVTEKILVPYCPESFLSGIQRKQEINMWYRRTFEIPTTWKNKQIILHFGAVDHDATIFVNGQKVGDHAGGYDAFSLNVTPFLRTGKNMLIVAAKDLNDGKTPSGKNGPRGDYTFSSGIWQTVWLEPVNKHFIQRVRLLPELDNGRLKVLVESNGAKKVSATAYDGEQLVAETDGVSGSYFYLPIKNPKLWSPDSPFLYDLKLSLYDEDGGISDEVTSYFAMRDIKLGKINGVVRPLLNGKFVMQLGLLDQGYWPDGILTAPTEDALKSDIEYTKKAGYNLIRKHMKTEPQRFYYWTDKLGLLVWQDMPAIWYPNEDTTAYRGMFRKELKSIMDDHYNSPSIIAWVPFNENWGAFDVKNITDWVKQYDPSRLVNGNSGFNNNPSYQKAYGDPGNGDFVDTHIYVGPYGASVPDSTRAASLGEFGGVGLYTRGHMWPVENNAYAYEPTQTALTDRYILLLDQVNQLMKYKGLSVAIYTQTTDVEHEVNGVLTYDRKVEKMQLKRIKEINEAVIKDSYELNKNAGTP
;
A
#
# COMPACT_ATOMS: atom_id res chain seq x y z
N MET A 1 5.09 -81.95 -33.08
CA MET A 1 4.03 -81.88 -32.05
C MET A 1 4.65 -81.25 -30.82
N THR A 2 4.51 -79.95 -30.65
CA THR A 2 5.02 -79.25 -29.49
C THR A 2 4.00 -78.20 -29.14
N ASN A 3 3.37 -78.41 -27.99
CA ASN A 3 2.38 -77.51 -27.41
C ASN A 3 3.07 -76.22 -26.87
N TYR A 4 2.62 -75.01 -27.31
CA TYR A 4 2.87 -73.79 -26.64
C TYR A 4 1.67 -73.37 -25.78
N GLN A 5 1.86 -73.38 -24.45
CA GLN A 5 0.94 -72.79 -23.49
C GLN A 5 1.20 -71.29 -23.41
N ASN A 6 0.19 -70.51 -23.74
CA ASN A 6 0.19 -69.03 -23.54
C ASN A 6 -0.08 -68.73 -22.08
N PHE A 7 0.90 -68.17 -21.38
CA PHE A 7 0.71 -67.47 -20.08
C PHE A 7 0.30 -66.03 -20.34
N ILE A 8 -0.95 -65.66 -20.01
CA ILE A 8 -1.41 -64.32 -19.97
C ILE A 8 -1.08 -63.78 -18.59
N LEU A 9 -0.10 -62.81 -18.52
CA LEU A 9 0.24 -62.08 -17.31
C LEU A 9 -0.71 -60.90 -17.21
N LEU A 10 -1.71 -60.96 -16.32
CA LEU A 10 -2.55 -59.79 -15.95
C LEU A 10 -1.75 -58.88 -15.02
N LEU A 11 -1.23 -57.77 -15.57
CA LEU A 11 -0.69 -56.67 -14.81
C LEU A 11 -1.84 -55.82 -14.28
N PHE A 12 -2.16 -55.94 -12.98
CA PHE A 12 -3.00 -55.00 -12.27
C PHE A 12 -2.23 -53.71 -12.04
N PHE A 13 -2.49 -52.66 -12.85
CA PHE A 13 -2.12 -51.29 -12.54
C PHE A 13 -3.05 -50.80 -11.44
N PHE A 14 -2.60 -50.77 -10.20
CA PHE A 14 -3.17 -49.92 -9.17
C PHE A 14 -2.80 -48.46 -9.50
N ALA A 15 -3.69 -47.76 -10.20
CA ALA A 15 -3.62 -46.34 -10.29
C ALA A 15 -3.97 -45.73 -8.91
N ASN A 16 -2.96 -45.54 -8.07
CA ASN A 16 -3.10 -44.66 -6.92
C ASN A 16 -3.34 -43.25 -7.44
N THR A 17 -4.59 -42.88 -7.68
CA THR A 17 -4.99 -41.49 -7.84
C THR A 17 -4.94 -40.85 -6.46
N TYR A 18 -3.75 -40.38 -6.06
CA TYR A 18 -3.68 -39.32 -5.06
C TYR A 18 -4.33 -38.10 -5.69
N PRO A 19 -5.30 -37.45 -5.02
CA PRO A 19 -5.71 -36.14 -5.45
C PRO A 19 -4.48 -35.25 -5.26
N LEU A 20 -3.91 -34.73 -6.35
CA LEU A 20 -3.01 -33.60 -6.31
C LEU A 20 -3.86 -32.40 -5.87
N ALA A 21 -4.13 -32.30 -4.58
CA ALA A 21 -4.24 -30.98 -3.98
C ALA A 21 -2.83 -30.40 -4.13
N ALA A 22 -2.66 -29.50 -5.07
CA ALA A 22 -1.44 -28.72 -5.15
C ALA A 22 -1.31 -28.00 -3.79
N GLN A 23 -0.47 -28.57 -2.89
CA GLN A 23 -0.04 -27.86 -1.70
C GLN A 23 0.64 -26.60 -2.22
N VAL A 24 0.03 -25.45 -1.99
CA VAL A 24 0.72 -24.17 -2.12
C VAL A 24 1.89 -24.27 -1.15
N ALA A 25 3.10 -24.20 -1.67
CA ALA A 25 4.28 -24.40 -0.84
C ALA A 25 4.34 -23.31 0.20
N GLN A 26 4.46 -23.72 1.46
CA GLN A 26 4.56 -22.80 2.59
C GLN A 26 6.02 -22.37 2.73
N LEU A 27 6.25 -21.09 2.58
CA LEU A 27 7.51 -20.47 2.89
C LEU A 27 7.29 -19.55 4.12
N PRO A 28 7.48 -20.07 5.35
CA PRO A 28 7.13 -19.32 6.55
C PRO A 28 8.11 -18.17 6.79
N THR A 29 7.58 -17.00 7.14
CA THR A 29 8.34 -15.85 7.62
C THR A 29 8.70 -16.00 9.12
N PRO A 30 9.52 -15.13 9.70
CA PRO A 30 9.75 -15.12 11.16
C PRO A 30 8.49 -14.87 11.99
N TRP A 31 7.45 -14.30 11.41
CA TRP A 31 6.20 -13.90 12.09
C TRP A 31 5.03 -14.87 11.86
N THR A 32 5.15 -15.86 10.99
CA THR A 32 4.07 -16.78 10.61
C THR A 32 3.38 -17.41 11.82
N GLU A 33 4.15 -17.95 12.77
CA GLU A 33 3.56 -18.64 13.93
C GLU A 33 2.89 -17.67 14.90
N VAL A 34 3.44 -16.48 15.11
CA VAL A 34 2.83 -15.43 15.94
C VAL A 34 1.48 -15.02 15.33
N ALA A 35 1.43 -14.80 14.02
CA ALA A 35 0.20 -14.44 13.31
C ALA A 35 -0.88 -15.54 13.40
N ARG A 36 -0.50 -16.81 13.23
CA ARG A 36 -1.43 -17.95 13.30
C ARG A 36 -2.01 -18.19 14.69
N GLN A 37 -1.25 -17.89 15.74
CA GLN A 37 -1.64 -18.09 17.13
C GLN A 37 -2.40 -16.89 17.70
N ALA A 38 -2.38 -15.74 17.04
CA ALA A 38 -3.08 -14.56 17.48
C ALA A 38 -4.60 -14.80 17.48
N GLU A 39 -5.27 -14.52 18.58
CA GLU A 39 -6.73 -14.52 18.67
C GLU A 39 -7.31 -13.41 17.78
N ILE A 40 -6.68 -12.24 17.81
CA ILE A 40 -6.98 -11.07 16.99
C ILE A 40 -5.67 -10.62 16.33
N PRO A 41 -5.39 -11.06 15.07
CA PRO A 41 -4.23 -10.60 14.34
C PRO A 41 -4.38 -9.14 13.93
N LEU A 42 -3.27 -8.40 13.80
CA LEU A 42 -3.25 -6.99 13.42
C LEU A 42 -4.25 -6.16 14.26
N ALA A 43 -4.10 -6.27 15.58
CA ALA A 43 -5.01 -5.69 16.57
C ALA A 43 -4.73 -4.21 16.86
N GLU A 44 -3.77 -3.58 16.19
CA GLU A 44 -3.45 -2.17 16.32
C GLU A 44 -4.54 -1.29 15.69
N TYR A 45 -4.72 -0.08 16.23
CA TYR A 45 -5.72 0.84 15.69
C TYR A 45 -5.41 1.20 14.22
N PRO A 46 -6.37 0.98 13.29
CA PRO A 46 -6.05 0.98 11.85
C PRO A 46 -5.84 2.36 11.23
N ARG A 47 -6.40 3.43 11.80
CA ARG A 47 -6.38 4.81 11.27
C ARG A 47 -5.60 5.79 12.14
N PRO A 48 -4.26 5.78 12.17
CA PRO A 48 -3.47 6.66 13.03
C PRO A 48 -3.72 8.16 12.84
N GLN A 49 -4.20 8.54 11.65
CA GLN A 49 -4.52 9.95 11.31
C GLN A 49 -5.90 10.41 11.77
N LEU A 50 -6.71 9.51 12.33
CA LEU A 50 -8.06 9.82 12.84
C LEU A 50 -8.42 8.84 13.96
N GLN A 51 -7.65 8.88 15.06
CA GLN A 51 -7.75 7.90 16.14
C GLN A 51 -8.78 8.33 17.18
N ARG A 52 -9.65 7.38 17.58
CA ARG A 52 -10.54 7.49 18.73
C ARG A 52 -10.12 6.49 19.82
N GLU A 53 -10.37 6.86 21.06
CA GLU A 53 -10.07 6.02 22.22
C GLU A 53 -10.89 4.72 22.21
N ALA A 54 -12.19 4.84 21.93
CA ALA A 54 -13.11 3.71 21.94
C ALA A 54 -13.24 3.08 20.54
N TRP A 55 -12.94 1.78 20.44
CA TRP A 55 -13.10 1.00 19.21
C TRP A 55 -13.10 -0.51 19.53
N LEU A 56 -13.49 -1.34 18.56
CA LEU A 56 -13.50 -2.79 18.68
C LEU A 56 -13.00 -3.43 17.40
N CYS A 57 -11.88 -4.14 17.47
CA CYS A 57 -11.37 -4.93 16.36
C CYS A 57 -12.23 -6.18 16.14
N LEU A 58 -12.64 -6.44 14.91
CA LEU A 58 -13.40 -7.63 14.53
C LEU A 58 -12.56 -8.69 13.84
N ASN A 59 -11.24 -8.48 13.67
CA ASN A 59 -10.33 -9.50 13.14
C ASN A 59 -10.40 -10.80 13.96
N GLY A 60 -9.84 -11.85 13.42
CA GLY A 60 -9.79 -13.16 14.06
C GLY A 60 -10.57 -14.21 13.27
N LYS A 61 -11.01 -15.28 13.92
CA LYS A 61 -11.68 -16.40 13.24
C LYS A 61 -13.13 -16.08 12.92
N TRP A 62 -13.49 -16.15 11.63
CA TRP A 62 -14.85 -16.00 11.10
C TRP A 62 -15.33 -17.32 10.50
N ASP A 63 -16.65 -17.54 10.45
CA ASP A 63 -17.24 -18.58 9.61
C ASP A 63 -17.03 -18.19 8.15
N TYR A 64 -16.71 -19.16 7.29
CA TYR A 64 -16.40 -18.93 5.89
C TYR A 64 -17.09 -19.92 4.98
N LEU A 65 -17.59 -19.43 3.86
CA LEU A 65 -18.10 -20.25 2.76
C LEU A 65 -17.59 -19.64 1.45
N GLY A 66 -16.78 -20.40 0.73
CA GLY A 66 -16.22 -20.03 -0.57
C GLY A 66 -16.22 -21.18 -1.55
N GLY A 67 -15.62 -20.97 -2.72
CA GLY A 67 -15.51 -21.98 -3.76
C GLY A 67 -16.80 -22.19 -4.55
N LYS A 68 -16.88 -23.35 -5.22
CA LYS A 68 -17.99 -23.68 -6.16
C LYS A 68 -19.38 -23.75 -5.50
N ASP A 69 -19.43 -23.99 -4.20
CA ASP A 69 -20.68 -24.15 -3.45
C ASP A 69 -21.17 -22.82 -2.84
N ALA A 70 -20.35 -21.76 -2.95
CA ALA A 70 -20.73 -20.44 -2.49
C ALA A 70 -21.77 -19.80 -3.44
N PRO A 71 -22.91 -19.32 -2.93
CA PRO A 71 -23.86 -18.59 -3.76
C PRO A 71 -23.24 -17.31 -4.33
N ASP A 72 -23.75 -16.85 -5.47
CA ASP A 72 -23.32 -15.58 -6.03
C ASP A 72 -23.56 -14.43 -5.03
N ALA A 73 -22.50 -13.72 -4.69
CA ALA A 73 -22.51 -12.64 -3.71
C ALA A 73 -23.40 -11.45 -4.11
N PHE A 74 -23.71 -11.27 -5.41
CA PHE A 74 -24.61 -10.22 -5.89
C PHE A 74 -26.11 -10.56 -5.72
N GLN A 75 -26.42 -11.84 -5.48
CA GLN A 75 -27.80 -12.22 -5.23
C GLN A 75 -28.04 -12.21 -3.70
N PRO A 76 -28.85 -11.28 -3.16
CA PRO A 76 -29.13 -11.22 -1.74
C PRO A 76 -29.81 -12.50 -1.27
N GLN A 77 -29.02 -13.42 -0.76
CA GLN A 77 -29.51 -14.66 -0.18
C GLN A 77 -29.71 -14.48 1.33
N LYS A 78 -30.69 -15.16 1.87
CA LYS A 78 -30.95 -15.16 3.32
C LYS A 78 -29.77 -15.76 4.09
N PRO A 79 -29.54 -15.39 5.36
CA PRO A 79 -28.47 -15.93 6.23
C PRO A 79 -28.39 -17.45 6.32
N ALA A 80 -29.43 -18.18 5.88
CA ALA A 80 -29.47 -19.64 5.77
C ALA A 80 -28.32 -20.25 4.94
N VAL A 81 -27.61 -19.46 4.15
CA VAL A 81 -26.40 -19.89 3.44
C VAL A 81 -25.36 -20.49 4.39
N PHE A 82 -25.34 -20.05 5.65
CA PHE A 82 -24.40 -20.52 6.67
C PHE A 82 -24.88 -21.74 7.50
N ASP A 83 -26.05 -22.29 7.25
CA ASP A 83 -26.57 -23.43 8.04
C ASP A 83 -25.74 -24.71 7.83
N LYS A 84 -24.94 -24.77 6.75
CA LYS A 84 -24.08 -25.90 6.38
C LYS A 84 -22.57 -25.56 6.43
N VAL A 85 -22.20 -24.39 6.94
CA VAL A 85 -20.79 -23.93 6.94
C VAL A 85 -19.99 -24.64 8.01
N THR A 86 -18.87 -25.19 7.62
CA THR A 86 -17.91 -25.87 8.50
C THR A 86 -16.52 -25.23 8.52
N GLU A 87 -16.24 -24.32 7.59
CA GLU A 87 -14.91 -23.72 7.47
C GLU A 87 -14.78 -22.45 8.33
N LYS A 88 -13.54 -22.21 8.75
CA LYS A 88 -13.16 -21.00 9.48
C LYS A 88 -12.01 -20.33 8.73
N ILE A 89 -12.12 -19.02 8.54
CA ILE A 89 -11.05 -18.20 7.99
C ILE A 89 -10.51 -17.25 9.07
N LEU A 90 -9.20 -17.02 9.05
CA LEU A 90 -8.56 -16.02 9.91
C LEU A 90 -8.51 -14.66 9.19
N VAL A 91 -9.44 -13.78 9.50
CA VAL A 91 -9.48 -12.39 8.98
C VAL A 91 -8.41 -11.56 9.71
N PRO A 92 -7.61 -10.73 8.99
CA PRO A 92 -7.84 -10.24 7.65
C PRO A 92 -6.96 -10.90 6.55
N TYR A 93 -6.67 -12.17 6.63
CA TYR A 93 -5.89 -12.83 5.57
C TYR A 93 -6.81 -13.36 4.48
N CYS A 94 -6.45 -13.07 3.21
CA CYS A 94 -7.22 -13.52 2.05
C CYS A 94 -7.29 -15.06 1.95
N PRO A 95 -8.36 -15.64 1.41
CA PRO A 95 -8.56 -17.11 1.39
C PRO A 95 -7.47 -17.87 0.64
N GLU A 96 -6.72 -17.26 -0.25
CA GLU A 96 -5.62 -17.87 -0.97
C GLU A 96 -4.37 -18.02 -0.09
N SER A 97 -4.23 -17.21 0.95
CA SER A 97 -3.05 -17.18 1.82
C SER A 97 -2.97 -18.36 2.79
N PHE A 98 -1.74 -18.70 3.22
CA PHE A 98 -1.52 -19.70 4.26
C PHE A 98 -2.12 -19.28 5.61
N LEU A 99 -1.95 -18.00 5.98
CA LEU A 99 -2.41 -17.49 7.27
C LEU A 99 -3.92 -17.49 7.42
N SER A 100 -4.67 -17.45 6.31
CA SER A 100 -6.12 -17.56 6.35
C SER A 100 -6.62 -18.91 6.89
N GLY A 101 -5.83 -19.97 6.70
CA GLY A 101 -6.21 -21.35 7.00
C GLY A 101 -7.08 -22.00 5.92
N ILE A 102 -7.38 -21.33 4.82
CA ILE A 102 -8.20 -21.81 3.69
C ILE A 102 -7.30 -22.34 2.55
N GLN A 103 -6.34 -21.55 2.09
CA GLN A 103 -5.36 -21.88 1.05
C GLN A 103 -5.96 -22.34 -0.29
N ARG A 104 -6.98 -21.67 -0.78
CA ARG A 104 -7.52 -21.91 -2.12
C ARG A 104 -6.80 -21.08 -3.16
N LYS A 105 -6.70 -21.58 -4.40
CA LYS A 105 -5.96 -20.88 -5.47
C LYS A 105 -6.65 -19.61 -5.96
N GLN A 106 -7.97 -19.60 -5.94
CA GLN A 106 -8.81 -18.49 -6.37
C GLN A 106 -10.22 -18.66 -5.82
N GLU A 107 -10.78 -17.61 -5.28
CA GLU A 107 -12.16 -17.56 -4.84
C GLU A 107 -12.89 -16.47 -5.63
N ILE A 108 -14.08 -16.80 -6.16
CA ILE A 108 -14.92 -15.83 -6.88
C ILE A 108 -15.99 -15.28 -5.96
N ASN A 109 -16.72 -16.16 -5.27
CA ASN A 109 -17.76 -15.80 -4.34
C ASN A 109 -17.35 -16.23 -2.94
N MET A 110 -17.37 -15.29 -2.02
CA MET A 110 -16.90 -15.47 -0.65
C MET A 110 -17.92 -14.93 0.32
N TRP A 111 -18.28 -15.72 1.32
CA TRP A 111 -19.20 -15.35 2.37
C TRP A 111 -18.51 -15.50 3.71
N TYR A 112 -18.48 -14.42 4.47
CA TYR A 112 -17.90 -14.33 5.80
C TYR A 112 -19.00 -14.06 6.81
N ARG A 113 -18.93 -14.70 8.01
CA ARG A 113 -19.85 -14.43 9.12
C ARG A 113 -19.08 -14.26 10.43
N ARG A 114 -19.40 -13.17 11.14
CA ARG A 114 -18.86 -12.88 12.48
C ARG A 114 -19.99 -12.56 13.44
N THR A 115 -19.96 -13.13 14.64
CA THR A 115 -20.80 -12.71 15.76
C THR A 115 -20.03 -11.75 16.64
N PHE A 116 -20.66 -10.65 17.06
CA PHE A 116 -20.08 -9.63 17.92
C PHE A 116 -21.11 -9.05 18.88
N GLU A 117 -20.64 -8.39 19.94
CA GLU A 117 -21.49 -7.67 20.89
C GLU A 117 -21.01 -6.22 21.00
N ILE A 118 -21.95 -5.30 21.15
CA ILE A 118 -21.61 -3.89 21.39
C ILE A 118 -21.37 -3.68 22.89
N PRO A 119 -20.24 -3.10 23.30
CA PRO A 119 -19.98 -2.76 24.68
C PRO A 119 -21.11 -1.90 25.26
N THR A 120 -21.53 -2.18 26.48
CA THR A 120 -22.62 -1.45 27.17
C THR A 120 -22.30 0.04 27.36
N THR A 121 -21.02 0.39 27.42
CA THR A 121 -20.52 1.77 27.48
C THR A 121 -20.80 2.58 26.20
N TRP A 122 -21.14 1.91 25.10
CA TRP A 122 -21.50 2.55 23.81
C TRP A 122 -22.99 2.82 23.63
N LYS A 123 -23.75 2.64 24.71
CA LYS A 123 -25.18 2.95 24.70
C LYS A 123 -25.43 4.39 24.24
N ASN A 124 -26.43 4.59 23.38
CA ASN A 124 -26.80 5.87 22.77
C ASN A 124 -25.77 6.48 21.79
N LYS A 125 -24.75 5.73 21.42
CA LYS A 125 -23.83 6.11 20.35
C LYS A 125 -24.29 5.56 18.99
N GLN A 126 -23.89 6.21 17.91
CA GLN A 126 -23.90 5.60 16.60
C GLN A 126 -22.70 4.66 16.50
N ILE A 127 -22.89 3.54 15.82
CA ILE A 127 -21.84 2.55 15.60
C ILE A 127 -21.50 2.53 14.13
N ILE A 128 -20.24 2.87 13.84
CA ILE A 128 -19.70 2.85 12.48
C ILE A 128 -18.87 1.59 12.31
N LEU A 129 -19.19 0.82 11.29
CA LEU A 129 -18.43 -0.35 10.85
C LEU A 129 -17.48 0.09 9.75
N HIS A 130 -16.21 -0.26 9.90
CA HIS A 130 -15.16 0.10 8.98
C HIS A 130 -14.49 -1.15 8.41
N PHE A 131 -14.09 -1.06 7.16
CA PHE A 131 -13.24 -2.01 6.45
C PHE A 131 -12.03 -1.27 5.90
N GLY A 132 -10.84 -1.80 6.14
CA GLY A 132 -9.62 -1.27 5.54
C GLY A 132 -9.55 -1.56 4.04
N ALA A 133 -9.93 -2.78 3.64
CA ALA A 133 -10.11 -3.15 2.22
C ALA A 133 -10.83 -4.51 2.11
N VAL A 134 -11.62 -4.66 1.04
CA VAL A 134 -12.27 -5.92 0.62
C VAL A 134 -12.18 -6.03 -0.90
N ASP A 135 -11.44 -6.97 -1.43
CA ASP A 135 -11.29 -7.18 -2.87
C ASP A 135 -12.34 -8.17 -3.40
N HIS A 136 -13.21 -7.82 -4.34
CA HIS A 136 -13.38 -6.51 -4.97
C HIS A 136 -14.73 -5.88 -4.61
N ASP A 137 -15.87 -6.53 -4.98
CA ASP A 137 -17.23 -6.08 -4.67
C ASP A 137 -17.70 -6.69 -3.35
N ALA A 138 -18.23 -5.89 -2.44
CA ALA A 138 -18.72 -6.33 -1.15
C ALA A 138 -20.16 -5.89 -0.88
N THR A 139 -20.99 -6.81 -0.36
CA THR A 139 -22.30 -6.50 0.19
C THR A 139 -22.32 -6.86 1.68
N ILE A 140 -22.72 -5.91 2.51
CA ILE A 140 -22.67 -6.01 3.97
C ILE A 140 -24.07 -6.18 4.55
N PHE A 141 -24.21 -7.18 5.43
CA PHE A 141 -25.47 -7.44 6.16
C PHE A 141 -25.21 -7.45 7.66
N VAL A 142 -26.13 -6.87 8.43
CA VAL A 142 -26.18 -6.97 9.89
C VAL A 142 -27.53 -7.51 10.31
N ASN A 143 -27.53 -8.57 11.11
CA ASN A 143 -28.73 -9.25 11.59
C ASN A 143 -29.72 -9.64 10.48
N GLY A 144 -29.19 -10.01 9.30
CA GLY A 144 -29.94 -10.42 8.12
C GLY A 144 -30.50 -9.28 7.27
N GLN A 145 -30.23 -8.03 7.62
CA GLN A 145 -30.63 -6.86 6.85
C GLN A 145 -29.42 -6.30 6.09
N LYS A 146 -29.60 -5.94 4.81
CA LYS A 146 -28.57 -5.29 4.01
C LYS A 146 -28.31 -3.89 4.54
N VAL A 147 -27.04 -3.60 4.80
CA VAL A 147 -26.55 -2.29 5.27
C VAL A 147 -26.06 -1.43 4.12
N GLY A 148 -25.29 -2.02 3.20
CA GLY A 148 -24.72 -1.31 2.06
C GLY A 148 -23.85 -2.19 1.19
N ASP A 149 -23.32 -1.57 0.13
CA ASP A 149 -22.38 -2.17 -0.83
C ASP A 149 -21.13 -1.31 -0.94
N HIS A 150 -20.05 -1.95 -1.35
CA HIS A 150 -18.80 -1.32 -1.75
C HIS A 150 -18.26 -1.99 -3.00
N ALA A 151 -17.53 -1.23 -3.83
CA ALA A 151 -16.77 -1.76 -4.95
C ALA A 151 -15.43 -1.03 -5.02
N GLY A 152 -14.35 -1.78 -4.97
CA GLY A 152 -12.96 -1.31 -4.92
C GLY A 152 -12.11 -2.26 -4.07
N GLY A 153 -10.94 -2.67 -4.58
CA GLY A 153 -10.09 -3.68 -3.92
C GLY A 153 -9.11 -3.10 -2.92
N TYR A 154 -8.81 -1.80 -3.02
CA TYR A 154 -7.68 -1.18 -2.30
C TYR A 154 -8.05 0.04 -1.47
N ASP A 155 -9.31 0.43 -1.44
CA ASP A 155 -9.78 1.59 -0.70
C ASP A 155 -10.62 1.22 0.52
N ALA A 156 -10.54 2.07 1.56
CA ALA A 156 -11.30 1.88 2.79
C ALA A 156 -12.74 2.37 2.65
N PHE A 157 -13.66 1.75 3.38
CA PHE A 157 -15.04 2.21 3.45
C PHE A 157 -15.66 2.03 4.84
N SER A 158 -16.74 2.76 5.08
CA SER A 158 -17.41 2.80 6.39
C SER A 158 -18.92 2.86 6.25
N LEU A 159 -19.64 2.17 7.15
CA LEU A 159 -21.09 2.06 7.14
C LEU A 159 -21.65 2.31 8.55
N ASN A 160 -22.71 3.12 8.65
CA ASN A 160 -23.45 3.25 9.91
C ASN A 160 -24.37 2.04 10.12
N VAL A 161 -24.00 1.18 11.07
CA VAL A 161 -24.75 -0.05 11.36
C VAL A 161 -25.78 0.11 12.49
N THR A 162 -25.85 1.27 13.13
CA THR A 162 -26.72 1.54 14.29
C THR A 162 -28.17 1.09 14.10
N PRO A 163 -28.83 1.38 12.95
CA PRO A 163 -30.25 1.00 12.76
C PRO A 163 -30.49 -0.51 12.70
N PHE A 164 -29.44 -1.30 12.47
CA PHE A 164 -29.49 -2.74 12.27
C PHE A 164 -29.10 -3.53 13.52
N LEU A 165 -28.60 -2.85 14.57
CA LEU A 165 -28.14 -3.49 15.80
C LEU A 165 -29.30 -3.86 16.73
N ARG A 166 -29.04 -4.89 17.53
CA ARG A 166 -29.93 -5.34 18.63
C ARG A 166 -29.11 -5.51 19.91
N THR A 167 -29.79 -5.57 21.03
CA THR A 167 -29.17 -5.87 22.33
C THR A 167 -28.59 -7.29 22.33
N GLY A 168 -27.39 -7.44 22.89
CA GLY A 168 -26.65 -8.71 22.94
C GLY A 168 -25.97 -9.02 21.62
N LYS A 169 -26.00 -10.30 21.22
CA LYS A 169 -25.26 -10.80 20.05
C LYS A 169 -25.82 -10.27 18.73
N ASN A 170 -24.96 -9.68 17.94
CA ASN A 170 -25.20 -9.25 16.58
C ASN A 170 -24.43 -10.13 15.60
N MET A 171 -24.94 -10.26 14.39
CA MET A 171 -24.34 -11.06 13.33
C MET A 171 -24.00 -10.16 12.15
N LEU A 172 -22.72 -10.09 11.81
CA LEU A 172 -22.22 -9.46 10.60
C LEU A 172 -22.01 -10.54 9.53
N ILE A 173 -22.48 -10.28 8.32
CA ILE A 173 -22.18 -11.06 7.13
C ILE A 173 -21.59 -10.13 6.09
N VAL A 174 -20.50 -10.57 5.47
CA VAL A 174 -19.87 -9.94 4.31
C VAL A 174 -19.93 -10.93 3.16
N ALA A 175 -20.58 -10.54 2.07
CA ALA A 175 -20.56 -11.25 0.81
C ALA A 175 -19.61 -10.51 -0.13
N ALA A 176 -18.49 -11.12 -0.49
CA ALA A 176 -17.53 -10.55 -1.41
C ALA A 176 -17.51 -11.31 -2.72
N LYS A 177 -17.29 -10.60 -3.83
CA LYS A 177 -17.14 -11.18 -5.16
C LYS A 177 -15.95 -10.53 -5.86
N ASP A 178 -15.03 -11.38 -6.30
CA ASP A 178 -13.91 -10.96 -7.12
C ASP A 178 -13.78 -11.88 -8.33
N LEU A 179 -13.97 -11.31 -9.52
CA LEU A 179 -13.88 -12.06 -10.77
C LEU A 179 -12.43 -12.26 -11.22
N ASN A 180 -11.53 -11.41 -10.77
CA ASN A 180 -10.14 -11.40 -11.23
C ASN A 180 -10.04 -11.48 -12.77
N ASP A 181 -10.92 -10.77 -13.49
CA ASP A 181 -11.05 -10.85 -14.95
C ASP A 181 -10.31 -9.72 -15.68
N GLY A 182 -9.52 -8.93 -14.96
CA GLY A 182 -8.73 -7.81 -15.49
C GLY A 182 -9.57 -6.58 -15.84
N LYS A 183 -10.78 -6.44 -15.28
CA LYS A 183 -11.64 -5.26 -15.49
C LYS A 183 -11.64 -4.27 -14.34
N THR A 184 -10.91 -4.60 -13.27
CA THR A 184 -10.79 -3.79 -12.07
C THR A 184 -9.32 -3.52 -11.75
N PRO A 185 -8.99 -2.43 -11.04
CA PRO A 185 -7.65 -2.24 -10.51
C PRO A 185 -7.26 -3.42 -9.62
N SER A 186 -6.19 -4.11 -9.95
CA SER A 186 -5.77 -5.34 -9.27
C SER A 186 -4.27 -5.41 -8.99
N GLY A 187 -3.51 -4.38 -9.40
CA GLY A 187 -2.07 -4.41 -9.30
C GLY A 187 -1.47 -5.58 -10.10
N LYS A 188 -0.51 -6.27 -9.52
CA LYS A 188 0.07 -7.50 -10.11
C LYS A 188 -0.70 -8.77 -9.73
N ASN A 189 -1.86 -8.64 -9.10
CA ASN A 189 -2.79 -9.69 -8.76
C ASN A 189 -3.87 -9.79 -9.84
N GLY A 190 -3.97 -10.88 -10.56
CA GLY A 190 -4.98 -10.97 -11.64
C GLY A 190 -4.81 -12.18 -12.56
N PRO A 191 -5.70 -12.38 -13.53
CA PRO A 191 -5.74 -13.59 -14.37
C PRO A 191 -4.50 -13.79 -15.24
N ARG A 192 -3.75 -12.74 -15.47
CA ARG A 192 -2.43 -12.73 -16.10
C ARG A 192 -1.37 -12.22 -15.14
N GLY A 193 -1.72 -12.09 -13.85
CA GLY A 193 -0.87 -11.54 -12.81
C GLY A 193 0.41 -12.34 -12.66
N ASP A 194 1.47 -11.65 -12.25
CA ASP A 194 2.74 -12.28 -11.94
C ASP A 194 2.63 -13.17 -10.70
N TYR A 195 1.68 -12.85 -9.78
CA TYR A 195 1.66 -13.42 -8.44
C TYR A 195 0.33 -14.11 -8.12
N THR A 196 0.35 -14.84 -7.02
CA THR A 196 -0.84 -15.53 -6.46
C THR A 196 -1.99 -14.53 -6.26
N PHE A 197 -3.21 -14.95 -6.64
CA PHE A 197 -4.42 -14.16 -6.43
C PHE A 197 -4.62 -13.80 -4.96
N SER A 198 -5.29 -12.67 -4.75
CA SER A 198 -5.80 -12.25 -3.45
C SER A 198 -7.20 -11.69 -3.63
N SER A 199 -8.14 -12.14 -2.81
CA SER A 199 -9.54 -11.74 -2.90
C SER A 199 -10.18 -11.64 -1.52
N GLY A 200 -11.33 -10.96 -1.42
CA GLY A 200 -12.09 -10.81 -0.19
C GLY A 200 -11.44 -9.87 0.83
N ILE A 201 -11.70 -10.11 2.11
CA ILE A 201 -11.21 -9.25 3.20
C ILE A 201 -9.72 -9.45 3.39
N TRP A 202 -8.91 -8.39 3.16
CA TRP A 202 -7.45 -8.45 3.34
C TRP A 202 -6.87 -7.34 4.24
N GLN A 203 -7.71 -6.43 4.75
CA GLN A 203 -7.34 -5.46 5.78
C GLN A 203 -8.31 -5.51 6.97
N THR A 204 -7.92 -4.88 8.08
CA THR A 204 -8.66 -4.88 9.35
C THR A 204 -10.11 -4.46 9.20
N VAL A 205 -10.99 -5.14 9.95
CA VAL A 205 -12.41 -4.80 10.14
C VAL A 205 -12.63 -4.36 11.58
N TRP A 206 -13.28 -3.21 11.79
CA TRP A 206 -13.48 -2.69 13.16
C TRP A 206 -14.74 -1.85 13.31
N LEU A 207 -15.12 -1.60 14.57
CA LEU A 207 -16.24 -0.76 14.96
C LEU A 207 -15.75 0.43 15.78
N GLU A 208 -16.41 1.58 15.59
CA GLU A 208 -16.24 2.78 16.42
C GLU A 208 -17.58 3.32 16.90
N PRO A 209 -17.71 3.68 18.21
CA PRO A 209 -18.86 4.43 18.71
C PRO A 209 -18.62 5.91 18.48
N VAL A 210 -19.59 6.58 17.85
CA VAL A 210 -19.53 8.04 17.65
C VAL A 210 -20.82 8.69 18.14
N ASN A 211 -20.76 9.98 18.45
CA ASN A 211 -21.97 10.76 18.74
C ASN A 211 -22.77 11.04 17.47
N LYS A 212 -23.90 11.74 17.60
CA LYS A 212 -24.71 12.13 16.45
C LYS A 212 -23.90 12.96 15.44
N HIS A 213 -23.09 13.86 15.94
CA HIS A 213 -22.16 14.65 15.14
C HIS A 213 -20.73 14.20 15.42
N PHE A 214 -19.98 13.87 14.39
CA PHE A 214 -18.62 13.35 14.51
C PHE A 214 -17.76 13.75 13.32
N ILE A 215 -16.44 13.73 13.52
CA ILE A 215 -15.44 14.01 12.50
C ILE A 215 -15.35 12.80 11.56
N GLN A 216 -15.63 13.03 10.28
CA GLN A 216 -15.62 11.98 9.25
C GLN A 216 -14.27 11.93 8.52
N ARG A 217 -13.68 13.10 8.29
CA ARG A 217 -12.42 13.25 7.55
C ARG A 217 -11.68 14.49 8.01
N VAL A 218 -10.35 14.42 7.89
CA VAL A 218 -9.44 15.53 8.12
C VAL A 218 -8.49 15.64 6.95
N ARG A 219 -8.23 16.86 6.46
CA ARG A 219 -7.14 17.15 5.51
C ARG A 219 -6.19 18.15 6.14
N LEU A 220 -4.91 17.80 6.15
CA LEU A 220 -3.82 18.55 6.75
C LEU A 220 -2.81 18.91 5.66
N LEU A 221 -2.62 20.20 5.41
CA LEU A 221 -1.71 20.69 4.40
C LEU A 221 -0.73 21.71 5.03
N PRO A 222 0.55 21.36 5.18
CA PRO A 222 1.56 22.30 5.66
C PRO A 222 1.83 23.37 4.62
N GLU A 223 1.82 24.63 5.05
CA GLU A 223 2.18 25.80 4.26
C GLU A 223 3.43 26.45 4.88
N LEU A 224 4.63 25.95 4.52
CA LEU A 224 5.90 26.37 5.13
C LEU A 224 6.17 27.87 4.92
N ASP A 225 5.92 28.38 3.72
CA ASP A 225 6.14 29.78 3.37
C ASP A 225 5.28 30.73 4.23
N ASN A 226 4.17 30.23 4.78
CA ASN A 226 3.24 30.95 5.64
C ASN A 226 3.39 30.59 7.13
N GLY A 227 4.27 29.65 7.50
CA GLY A 227 4.46 29.18 8.87
C GLY A 227 3.19 28.65 9.52
N ARG A 228 2.39 27.86 8.78
CA ARG A 228 1.09 27.37 9.28
C ARG A 228 0.70 26.02 8.69
N LEU A 229 -0.18 25.32 9.40
CA LEU A 229 -0.90 24.18 8.90
C LEU A 229 -2.30 24.60 8.44
N LYS A 230 -2.66 24.31 7.20
CA LYS A 230 -4.01 24.47 6.67
C LYS A 230 -4.82 23.21 6.99
N VAL A 231 -5.94 23.38 7.67
CA VAL A 231 -6.77 22.31 8.21
C VAL A 231 -8.16 22.36 7.60
N LEU A 232 -8.67 21.23 7.14
CA LEU A 232 -10.08 21.02 6.81
C LEU A 232 -10.59 19.84 7.63
N VAL A 233 -11.65 20.06 8.41
CA VAL A 233 -12.38 19.02 9.13
C VAL A 233 -13.74 18.87 8.51
N GLU A 234 -14.07 17.66 8.02
CA GLU A 234 -15.40 17.32 7.53
C GLU A 234 -16.16 16.56 8.62
N SER A 235 -17.36 17.02 8.95
CA SER A 235 -18.25 16.40 9.94
C SER A 235 -19.68 16.31 9.41
N ASN A 236 -20.50 15.48 10.04
CA ASN A 236 -21.90 15.30 9.67
C ASN A 236 -22.85 16.24 10.42
N GLY A 237 -22.51 17.53 10.54
CA GLY A 237 -23.49 18.54 10.98
C GLY A 237 -23.10 19.49 12.10
N ALA A 238 -22.05 19.25 12.89
CA ALA A 238 -21.56 20.22 13.86
C ALA A 238 -20.71 21.30 13.16
N LYS A 239 -20.56 22.45 13.77
CA LYS A 239 -19.99 23.62 13.12
C LYS A 239 -18.64 24.06 13.69
N LYS A 240 -18.51 24.16 15.01
CA LYS A 240 -17.25 24.62 15.63
C LYS A 240 -16.27 23.47 15.78
N VAL A 241 -15.01 23.71 15.41
CA VAL A 241 -13.89 22.80 15.59
C VAL A 241 -12.76 23.54 16.31
N SER A 242 -12.10 22.89 17.26
CA SER A 242 -10.82 23.33 17.81
C SER A 242 -9.71 22.41 17.33
N ALA A 243 -8.57 22.97 16.92
CA ALA A 243 -7.36 22.23 16.56
C ALA A 243 -6.21 22.67 17.48
N THR A 244 -5.61 21.71 18.17
CA THR A 244 -4.52 21.93 19.13
C THR A 244 -3.32 21.05 18.76
N ALA A 245 -2.17 21.69 18.51
CA ALA A 245 -0.92 21.00 18.18
C ALA A 245 0.03 20.93 19.37
N TYR A 246 0.72 19.80 19.49
CA TYR A 246 1.69 19.55 20.55
C TYR A 246 3.03 19.08 19.98
N ASP A 247 4.10 19.36 20.75
CA ASP A 247 5.44 18.77 20.65
C ASP A 247 5.67 17.95 21.93
N GLY A 248 5.31 16.68 21.90
CA GLY A 248 5.16 15.88 23.12
C GLY A 248 4.06 16.46 24.02
N GLU A 249 4.42 16.87 25.23
CA GLU A 249 3.48 17.49 26.18
C GLU A 249 3.37 19.01 26.02
N GLN A 250 4.25 19.63 25.21
CA GLN A 250 4.29 21.08 25.04
C GLN A 250 3.23 21.54 24.03
N LEU A 251 2.34 22.44 24.46
CA LEU A 251 1.43 23.15 23.57
C LEU A 251 2.22 24.03 22.58
N VAL A 252 2.03 23.79 21.29
CA VAL A 252 2.67 24.55 20.20
C VAL A 252 1.74 25.64 19.67
N ALA A 253 0.51 25.26 19.39
CA ALA A 253 -0.49 26.19 18.83
C ALA A 253 -1.90 25.65 19.05
N GLU A 254 -2.86 26.59 19.08
CA GLU A 254 -4.28 26.27 19.14
C GLU A 254 -5.05 27.29 18.27
N THR A 255 -6.13 26.81 17.64
CA THR A 255 -7.03 27.65 16.85
C THR A 255 -8.42 27.04 16.76
N ASP A 256 -9.42 27.90 16.63
CA ASP A 256 -10.78 27.51 16.32
C ASP A 256 -11.05 27.65 14.82
N GLY A 257 -11.91 26.78 14.30
CA GLY A 257 -12.34 26.77 12.91
C GLY A 257 -13.81 26.36 12.76
N VAL A 258 -14.24 26.25 11.51
CA VAL A 258 -15.59 25.81 11.15
C VAL A 258 -15.48 24.54 10.28
N SER A 259 -16.20 23.49 10.68
CA SER A 259 -16.31 22.26 9.89
C SER A 259 -16.82 22.54 8.48
N GLY A 260 -16.23 21.88 7.49
CA GLY A 260 -16.51 22.08 6.07
C GLY A 260 -15.79 23.29 5.44
N SER A 261 -15.02 24.05 6.23
CA SER A 261 -14.23 25.18 5.74
C SER A 261 -12.77 25.05 6.15
N TYR A 262 -11.86 25.57 5.31
CA TYR A 262 -10.45 25.64 5.69
C TYR A 262 -10.22 26.68 6.78
N PHE A 263 -9.39 26.31 7.75
CA PHE A 263 -8.86 27.22 8.77
C PHE A 263 -7.36 26.97 8.96
N TYR A 264 -6.68 27.79 9.75
CA TYR A 264 -5.22 27.79 9.80
C TYR A 264 -4.72 27.72 11.24
N LEU A 265 -3.83 26.73 11.50
CA LEU A 265 -3.12 26.59 12.76
C LEU A 265 -1.70 27.15 12.58
N PRO A 266 -1.34 28.26 13.27
CA PRO A 266 -0.02 28.89 13.10
C PRO A 266 1.07 28.04 13.78
N ILE A 267 2.06 27.58 13.01
CA ILE A 267 3.22 26.85 13.52
C ILE A 267 4.46 27.70 13.33
N LYS A 268 4.79 28.45 14.34
CA LYS A 268 5.95 29.37 14.31
C LYS A 268 7.26 28.60 14.43
N ASN A 269 8.24 28.90 13.56
CA ASN A 269 9.56 28.24 13.55
C ASN A 269 9.46 26.71 13.57
N PRO A 270 8.79 26.08 12.60
CA PRO A 270 8.49 24.67 12.65
C PRO A 270 9.74 23.80 12.63
N LYS A 271 9.73 22.72 13.39
CA LYS A 271 10.62 21.58 13.19
C LYS A 271 10.20 20.90 11.90
N LEU A 272 11.09 20.89 10.90
CA LEU A 272 10.77 20.33 9.59
C LEU A 272 10.97 18.83 9.58
N TRP A 273 10.06 18.12 8.93
CA TRP A 273 10.17 16.69 8.69
C TRP A 273 11.10 16.42 7.50
N SER A 274 12.00 15.46 7.65
CA SER A 274 12.83 14.89 6.60
C SER A 274 13.23 13.45 6.96
N PRO A 275 13.79 12.66 6.04
CA PRO A 275 14.32 11.33 6.35
C PRO A 275 15.34 11.30 7.50
N ASP A 276 16.12 12.34 7.66
CA ASP A 276 17.15 12.46 8.71
C ASP A 276 16.58 13.04 10.03
N SER A 277 15.42 13.68 9.96
CA SER A 277 14.73 14.30 11.11
C SER A 277 13.21 14.15 10.96
N PRO A 278 12.66 12.95 11.19
CA PRO A 278 11.25 12.65 10.93
C PRO A 278 10.34 13.14 12.06
N PHE A 279 10.34 14.47 12.29
CA PHE A 279 9.60 15.07 13.36
C PHE A 279 8.10 15.17 13.04
N LEU A 280 7.27 14.63 13.92
CA LEU A 280 5.81 14.69 13.86
C LEU A 280 5.27 15.49 15.04
N TYR A 281 4.35 16.41 14.78
CA TYR A 281 3.55 17.08 15.78
C TYR A 281 2.31 16.24 16.08
N ASP A 282 1.95 16.10 17.34
CA ASP A 282 0.65 15.56 17.73
C ASP A 282 -0.44 16.61 17.49
N LEU A 283 -1.60 16.16 17.02
CA LEU A 283 -2.75 17.02 16.73
C LEU A 283 -4.00 16.46 17.41
N LYS A 284 -4.65 17.29 18.20
CA LYS A 284 -5.95 17.03 18.77
C LYS A 284 -7.01 17.87 18.07
N LEU A 285 -8.10 17.25 17.66
CA LEU A 285 -9.25 17.92 17.03
C LEU A 285 -10.50 17.64 17.85
N SER A 286 -11.16 18.70 18.30
CA SER A 286 -12.40 18.63 19.07
C SER A 286 -13.54 19.29 18.29
N LEU A 287 -14.63 18.56 18.08
CA LEU A 287 -15.84 19.02 17.43
C LEU A 287 -16.89 19.36 18.49
N TYR A 288 -17.55 20.50 18.36
CA TYR A 288 -18.50 20.99 19.36
C TYR A 288 -19.92 20.98 18.83
N ASP A 289 -20.86 20.59 19.65
CA ASP A 289 -22.29 20.74 19.42
C ASP A 289 -22.76 22.19 19.61
N GLU A 290 -24.03 22.45 19.29
CA GLU A 290 -24.62 23.81 19.35
C GLU A 290 -24.69 24.38 20.79
N ASP A 291 -24.75 23.51 21.80
CA ASP A 291 -24.73 23.86 23.22
C ASP A 291 -23.31 24.10 23.77
N GLY A 292 -22.28 23.91 22.94
CA GLY A 292 -20.87 24.12 23.29
C GLY A 292 -20.20 22.91 23.95
N GLY A 293 -20.88 21.78 24.06
CA GLY A 293 -20.32 20.51 24.50
C GLY A 293 -19.44 19.87 23.42
N ILE A 294 -18.44 19.07 23.85
CA ILE A 294 -17.62 18.29 22.90
C ILE A 294 -18.46 17.11 22.38
N SER A 295 -18.72 17.14 21.06
CA SER A 295 -19.44 16.08 20.36
C SER A 295 -18.55 14.93 19.93
N ASP A 296 -17.35 15.24 19.44
CA ASP A 296 -16.36 14.23 19.04
C ASP A 296 -14.95 14.74 19.26
N GLU A 297 -14.05 13.84 19.55
CA GLU A 297 -12.63 14.15 19.74
C GLU A 297 -11.79 13.09 19.06
N VAL A 298 -10.82 13.51 18.26
CA VAL A 298 -9.88 12.62 17.59
C VAL A 298 -8.46 13.09 17.78
N THR A 299 -7.54 12.15 17.88
CA THR A 299 -6.12 12.41 17.79
C THR A 299 -5.60 12.08 16.40
N SER A 300 -4.65 12.88 15.97
CA SER A 300 -3.97 12.79 14.69
C SER A 300 -2.51 13.22 14.88
N TYR A 301 -1.78 13.29 13.80
CA TYR A 301 -0.45 13.89 13.76
C TYR A 301 -0.23 14.57 12.40
N PHE A 302 0.75 15.47 12.35
CA PHE A 302 1.17 16.09 11.09
C PHE A 302 2.66 16.38 11.10
N ALA A 303 3.19 16.62 9.92
CA ALA A 303 4.55 17.11 9.75
C ALA A 303 4.56 18.43 8.99
N MET A 304 5.52 19.28 9.32
CA MET A 304 5.79 20.48 8.56
C MET A 304 6.87 20.17 7.52
N ARG A 305 6.47 20.06 6.25
CA ARG A 305 7.36 19.80 5.11
C ARG A 305 6.76 20.33 3.81
N ASP A 306 7.59 20.65 2.83
CA ASP A 306 7.17 20.80 1.45
C ASP A 306 8.01 19.95 0.50
N ILE A 307 7.45 19.65 -0.67
CA ILE A 307 8.17 19.02 -1.79
C ILE A 307 7.70 19.70 -3.08
N LYS A 308 8.64 20.25 -3.82
CA LYS A 308 8.36 20.96 -5.08
C LYS A 308 9.56 20.87 -6.01
N LEU A 309 9.35 21.10 -7.30
CA LEU A 309 10.46 21.23 -8.24
C LEU A 309 11.12 22.61 -8.08
N GLY A 310 12.44 22.60 -8.20
CA GLY A 310 13.24 23.81 -8.23
C GLY A 310 14.53 23.58 -9.01
N LYS A 311 15.34 24.62 -9.17
CA LYS A 311 16.60 24.52 -9.90
C LYS A 311 17.79 24.57 -8.96
N ILE A 312 18.66 23.59 -9.05
CA ILE A 312 19.98 23.57 -8.42
C ILE A 312 21.04 23.59 -9.54
N ASN A 313 21.85 24.63 -9.57
CA ASN A 313 22.85 24.84 -10.63
C ASN A 313 22.26 24.76 -12.06
N GLY A 314 21.06 25.31 -12.26
CA GLY A 314 20.34 25.31 -13.54
C GLY A 314 19.60 24.01 -13.87
N VAL A 315 19.76 22.94 -13.06
CA VAL A 315 19.13 21.62 -13.24
C VAL A 315 17.84 21.54 -12.44
N VAL A 316 16.74 21.13 -13.07
CA VAL A 316 15.45 20.89 -12.40
C VAL A 316 15.55 19.67 -11.51
N ARG A 317 15.20 19.80 -10.22
CA ARG A 317 15.30 18.73 -9.21
C ARG A 317 14.13 18.81 -8.24
N PRO A 318 13.70 17.67 -7.62
CA PRO A 318 12.79 17.70 -6.50
C PRO A 318 13.51 18.25 -5.26
N LEU A 319 12.91 19.25 -4.63
CA LEU A 319 13.45 19.91 -3.44
C LEU A 319 12.56 19.59 -2.24
N LEU A 320 13.10 18.89 -1.25
CA LEU A 320 12.47 18.69 0.05
C LEU A 320 12.88 19.85 0.97
N ASN A 321 11.91 20.62 1.44
CA ASN A 321 12.15 21.80 2.29
C ASN A 321 13.16 22.77 1.65
N GLY A 322 13.05 22.97 0.34
CA GLY A 322 13.92 23.86 -0.43
C GLY A 322 15.31 23.33 -0.75
N LYS A 323 15.63 22.06 -0.39
CA LYS A 323 16.96 21.46 -0.63
C LYS A 323 16.84 20.21 -1.50
N PHE A 324 17.79 20.03 -2.41
CA PHE A 324 17.91 18.77 -3.15
C PHE A 324 18.50 17.68 -2.26
N VAL A 325 17.84 16.55 -2.26
CA VAL A 325 18.30 15.29 -1.69
C VAL A 325 18.11 14.20 -2.74
N MET A 326 19.15 13.45 -3.06
CA MET A 326 19.00 12.29 -3.94
C MET A 326 18.01 11.32 -3.34
N GLN A 327 16.93 11.07 -4.06
CA GLN A 327 15.93 10.06 -3.67
C GLN A 327 16.45 8.71 -4.13
N LEU A 328 17.04 7.97 -3.20
CA LEU A 328 17.59 6.63 -3.45
C LEU A 328 16.77 5.59 -2.68
N GLY A 329 16.16 4.67 -3.41
CA GLY A 329 15.20 3.76 -2.80
C GLY A 329 15.15 2.36 -3.37
N LEU A 330 14.23 1.59 -2.79
CA LEU A 330 13.87 0.25 -3.23
C LEU A 330 12.44 0.24 -3.78
N LEU A 331 12.23 -0.52 -4.85
CA LEU A 331 10.90 -0.94 -5.29
C LEU A 331 10.34 -1.93 -4.25
N ASP A 332 9.13 -1.72 -3.80
CA ASP A 332 8.48 -2.58 -2.82
C ASP A 332 7.08 -2.98 -3.28
N GLN A 333 6.91 -4.25 -3.56
CA GLN A 333 5.65 -4.82 -3.99
C GLN A 333 4.73 -5.21 -2.82
N GLY A 334 5.28 -5.34 -1.59
CA GLY A 334 4.51 -5.56 -0.37
C GLY A 334 3.83 -6.92 -0.28
N TYR A 335 4.33 -7.95 -0.97
CA TYR A 335 3.80 -9.30 -0.91
C TYR A 335 4.50 -10.13 0.17
N TRP A 336 3.74 -11.07 0.75
CA TRP A 336 4.17 -11.96 1.82
C TRP A 336 3.90 -13.42 1.44
N PRO A 337 4.85 -14.34 1.63
CA PRO A 337 4.66 -15.74 1.22
C PRO A 337 3.55 -16.45 2.01
N ASP A 338 3.25 -15.96 3.21
CA ASP A 338 2.25 -16.52 4.12
C ASP A 338 0.94 -15.74 4.18
N GLY A 339 0.97 -14.43 3.87
CA GLY A 339 -0.20 -13.54 3.93
C GLY A 339 -0.64 -12.93 2.60
N ILE A 340 0.14 -13.10 1.53
CA ILE A 340 -0.03 -12.51 0.19
C ILE A 340 -0.03 -10.98 0.27
N LEU A 341 -1.20 -10.32 0.21
CA LEU A 341 -1.30 -8.86 0.34
C LEU A 341 -1.20 -8.37 1.79
N THR A 342 -1.45 -9.24 2.77
CA THR A 342 -1.51 -8.86 4.18
C THR A 342 -0.24 -9.28 4.91
N ALA A 343 0.48 -8.31 5.48
CA ALA A 343 1.62 -8.62 6.34
C ALA A 343 1.19 -9.51 7.54
N PRO A 344 2.03 -10.47 7.96
CA PRO A 344 1.68 -11.37 9.06
C PRO A 344 1.38 -10.64 10.38
N THR A 345 2.14 -9.60 10.69
CA THR A 345 2.01 -8.78 11.90
C THR A 345 2.37 -7.33 11.61
N GLU A 346 2.08 -6.42 12.53
CA GLU A 346 2.56 -5.04 12.50
C GLU A 346 4.11 -4.97 12.47
N ASP A 347 4.78 -5.82 13.25
CA ASP A 347 6.25 -5.89 13.26
C ASP A 347 6.81 -6.36 11.90
N ALA A 348 6.11 -7.29 11.24
CA ALA A 348 6.46 -7.69 9.88
C ALA A 348 6.34 -6.51 8.91
N LEU A 349 5.21 -5.81 8.91
CA LEU A 349 4.98 -4.62 8.08
C LEU A 349 6.06 -3.55 8.29
N LYS A 350 6.45 -3.33 9.53
CA LYS A 350 7.48 -2.37 9.93
C LYS A 350 8.89 -2.81 9.52
N SER A 351 9.17 -4.12 9.49
CA SER A 351 10.51 -4.65 9.27
C SER A 351 11.09 -4.30 7.89
N ASP A 352 10.28 -4.28 6.82
CA ASP A 352 10.72 -3.89 5.47
C ASP A 352 11.12 -2.39 5.44
N ILE A 353 10.40 -1.54 6.19
CA ILE A 353 10.71 -0.10 6.34
C ILE A 353 12.03 0.07 7.13
N GLU A 354 12.18 -0.63 8.26
CA GLU A 354 13.37 -0.60 9.09
C GLU A 354 14.59 -1.12 8.33
N TYR A 355 14.44 -2.19 7.56
CA TYR A 355 15.51 -2.71 6.72
C TYR A 355 15.96 -1.70 5.67
N THR A 356 15.00 -1.10 4.96
CA THR A 356 15.27 -0.08 3.94
C THR A 356 16.09 1.08 4.52
N LYS A 357 15.69 1.58 5.69
CA LYS A 357 16.44 2.62 6.42
C LYS A 357 17.83 2.14 6.85
N LYS A 358 17.89 0.95 7.47
CA LYS A 358 19.14 0.34 7.94
C LYS A 358 20.14 0.12 6.82
N ALA A 359 19.66 -0.18 5.62
CA ALA A 359 20.48 -0.33 4.41
C ALA A 359 20.94 1.01 3.78
N GLY A 360 20.60 2.15 4.39
CA GLY A 360 21.03 3.48 3.97
C GLY A 360 20.21 4.11 2.84
N TYR A 361 19.02 3.56 2.53
CA TYR A 361 18.09 4.18 1.62
C TYR A 361 17.24 5.26 2.33
N ASN A 362 16.73 6.22 1.56
CA ASN A 362 15.82 7.25 2.06
C ASN A 362 14.44 7.25 1.40
N LEU A 363 14.20 6.31 0.49
CA LEU A 363 12.97 6.20 -0.30
C LEU A 363 12.52 4.73 -0.38
N ILE A 364 11.21 4.53 -0.45
CA ILE A 364 10.55 3.30 -0.91
C ILE A 364 9.52 3.66 -1.98
N ARG A 365 9.46 2.93 -3.09
CA ARG A 365 8.38 3.02 -4.04
C ARG A 365 7.43 1.85 -3.81
N LYS A 366 6.24 2.15 -3.28
CA LYS A 366 5.19 1.16 -3.12
C LYS A 366 4.57 0.87 -4.48
N HIS A 367 4.96 -0.27 -5.05
CA HIS A 367 4.71 -0.59 -6.45
C HIS A 367 3.39 -1.32 -6.65
N MET A 368 2.49 -0.69 -7.42
CA MET A 368 1.19 -1.23 -7.85
C MET A 368 0.34 -1.83 -6.71
N LYS A 369 0.52 -1.33 -5.51
CA LYS A 369 -0.20 -1.75 -4.31
C LYS A 369 -0.38 -0.57 -3.36
N THR A 370 -1.50 -0.53 -2.65
CA THR A 370 -1.73 0.37 -1.50
C THR A 370 -1.68 -0.44 -0.22
N GLU A 371 -1.00 0.06 0.79
CA GLU A 371 -0.89 -0.58 2.09
C GLU A 371 -1.93 -0.06 3.09
N PRO A 372 -2.16 -0.76 4.22
CA PRO A 372 -2.89 -0.18 5.35
C PRO A 372 -2.26 1.12 5.82
N GLN A 373 -3.07 2.05 6.37
CA GLN A 373 -2.57 3.34 6.87
C GLN A 373 -1.45 3.20 7.92
N ARG A 374 -1.35 2.05 8.60
CA ARG A 374 -0.26 1.70 9.50
C ARG A 374 1.12 1.68 8.83
N PHE A 375 1.22 1.27 7.56
CA PHE A 375 2.47 1.34 6.81
C PHE A 375 2.97 2.78 6.67
N TYR A 376 2.10 3.70 6.27
CA TYR A 376 2.45 5.11 6.09
C TYR A 376 2.74 5.80 7.43
N TYR A 377 2.05 5.41 8.51
CA TYR A 377 2.42 5.86 9.85
C TYR A 377 3.86 5.51 10.20
N TRP A 378 4.31 4.29 9.88
CA TRP A 378 5.69 3.89 10.13
C TRP A 378 6.69 4.58 9.21
N THR A 379 6.38 4.79 7.93
CA THR A 379 7.24 5.59 7.04
C THR A 379 7.32 7.05 7.48
N ASP A 380 6.22 7.63 7.95
CA ASP A 380 6.17 8.97 8.53
C ASP A 380 7.06 9.09 9.77
N LYS A 381 6.94 8.12 10.68
CA LYS A 381 7.61 8.11 11.98
C LYS A 381 9.10 7.76 11.89
N LEU A 382 9.46 6.86 10.99
CA LEU A 382 10.85 6.42 10.80
C LEU A 382 11.59 7.28 9.77
N GLY A 383 10.91 8.15 9.04
CA GLY A 383 11.53 9.06 8.08
C GLY A 383 11.95 8.34 6.79
N LEU A 384 11.00 7.75 6.09
CA LEU A 384 11.24 7.16 4.77
C LEU A 384 10.32 7.82 3.75
N LEU A 385 10.88 8.40 2.68
CA LEU A 385 10.09 8.96 1.59
C LEU A 385 9.32 7.84 0.89
N VAL A 386 8.13 8.14 0.39
CA VAL A 386 7.29 7.18 -0.33
C VAL A 386 6.88 7.75 -1.70
N TRP A 387 7.13 6.97 -2.76
CA TRP A 387 6.41 7.07 -4.01
C TRP A 387 5.27 6.05 -3.97
N GLN A 388 4.04 6.49 -4.21
CA GLN A 388 2.85 5.66 -4.13
C GLN A 388 2.26 5.43 -5.51
N ASP A 389 2.33 4.19 -5.97
CA ASP A 389 1.69 3.77 -7.21
C ASP A 389 0.20 3.51 -6.99
N MET A 390 -0.60 3.75 -8.04
CA MET A 390 -1.95 3.20 -8.14
C MET A 390 -1.86 1.70 -8.49
N PRO A 391 -2.64 0.81 -7.86
CA PRO A 391 -2.74 -0.60 -8.25
C PRO A 391 -3.54 -0.76 -9.55
N ALA A 392 -2.99 -0.23 -10.66
CA ALA A 392 -3.56 -0.37 -12.00
C ALA A 392 -3.55 -1.84 -12.45
N ILE A 393 -4.33 -2.19 -13.48
CA ILE A 393 -4.21 -3.53 -14.07
C ILE A 393 -2.88 -3.68 -14.80
N TRP A 394 -2.29 -4.86 -14.72
CA TRP A 394 -0.98 -5.12 -15.33
C TRP A 394 -1.01 -5.25 -16.86
N TYR A 395 -2.15 -5.56 -17.45
CA TYR A 395 -2.28 -5.63 -18.90
C TYR A 395 -3.39 -4.72 -19.43
N PRO A 396 -3.28 -4.21 -20.68
CA PRO A 396 -4.37 -3.49 -21.30
C PRO A 396 -5.59 -4.40 -21.45
N ASN A 397 -6.74 -3.90 -21.03
CA ASN A 397 -8.02 -4.58 -21.10
C ASN A 397 -8.82 -4.12 -22.34
N GLU A 398 -9.60 -5.04 -22.92
CA GLU A 398 -10.48 -4.75 -24.05
C GLU A 398 -11.72 -3.93 -23.63
N ASP A 399 -12.25 -4.11 -22.41
CA ASP A 399 -13.38 -3.31 -21.89
C ASP A 399 -12.88 -2.15 -21.01
N THR A 400 -12.53 -1.07 -21.66
CA THR A 400 -11.90 0.08 -21.02
C THR A 400 -12.85 0.99 -20.24
N THR A 401 -14.16 0.95 -20.48
CA THR A 401 -15.11 1.94 -19.90
C THR A 401 -15.35 1.68 -18.41
N ALA A 402 -15.67 0.45 -18.04
CA ALA A 402 -15.88 0.06 -16.64
C ALA A 402 -14.60 0.25 -15.82
N TYR A 403 -13.46 -0.25 -16.33
CA TYR A 403 -12.16 -0.08 -15.71
C TYR A 403 -11.81 1.39 -15.47
N ARG A 404 -11.97 2.25 -16.48
CA ARG A 404 -11.66 3.69 -16.35
C ARG A 404 -12.46 4.38 -15.25
N GLY A 405 -13.73 4.02 -15.12
CA GLY A 405 -14.59 4.54 -14.05
C GLY A 405 -14.12 4.09 -12.67
N MET A 406 -13.84 2.80 -12.51
CA MET A 406 -13.36 2.23 -11.26
C MET A 406 -11.98 2.77 -10.89
N PHE A 407 -11.05 2.80 -11.83
CA PHE A 407 -9.71 3.37 -11.63
C PHE A 407 -9.75 4.80 -11.08
N ARG A 408 -10.55 5.71 -11.70
CA ARG A 408 -10.65 7.10 -11.21
C ARG A 408 -11.26 7.17 -9.80
N LYS A 409 -12.25 6.33 -9.51
CA LYS A 409 -12.89 6.26 -8.20
C LYS A 409 -11.89 5.82 -7.13
N GLU A 410 -11.22 4.69 -7.36
CA GLU A 410 -10.26 4.14 -6.40
C GLU A 410 -9.02 5.03 -6.25
N LEU A 411 -8.46 5.58 -7.35
CA LEU A 411 -7.34 6.51 -7.27
C LEU A 411 -7.67 7.70 -6.37
N LYS A 412 -8.88 8.27 -6.52
CA LYS A 412 -9.34 9.37 -5.64
C LYS A 412 -9.45 8.92 -4.20
N SER A 413 -10.03 7.75 -3.96
CA SER A 413 -10.24 7.22 -2.61
C SER A 413 -8.89 6.93 -1.92
N ILE A 414 -7.95 6.30 -2.63
CA ILE A 414 -6.58 6.04 -2.15
C ILE A 414 -5.86 7.35 -1.79
N MET A 415 -5.96 8.37 -2.64
CA MET A 415 -5.38 9.68 -2.35
C MET A 415 -6.02 10.33 -1.11
N ASP A 416 -7.35 10.20 -0.94
CA ASP A 416 -8.07 10.70 0.24
C ASP A 416 -7.63 9.99 1.51
N ASP A 417 -7.50 8.66 1.48
CA ASP A 417 -7.12 7.83 2.64
C ASP A 417 -5.70 8.12 3.14
N HIS A 418 -4.81 8.54 2.24
CA HIS A 418 -3.39 8.77 2.54
C HIS A 418 -2.96 10.23 2.39
N TYR A 419 -3.93 11.16 2.22
CA TYR A 419 -3.65 12.58 1.99
C TYR A 419 -2.77 13.21 3.06
N ASN A 420 -2.91 12.80 4.32
CA ASN A 420 -2.22 13.40 5.44
C ASN A 420 -0.83 12.79 5.71
N SER A 421 -0.42 11.72 5.01
CA SER A 421 0.87 11.06 5.23
C SER A 421 2.03 11.89 4.68
N PRO A 422 2.87 12.50 5.52
CA PRO A 422 3.95 13.38 5.07
C PRO A 422 5.06 12.64 4.31
N SER A 423 5.24 11.34 4.52
CA SER A 423 6.22 10.52 3.81
C SER A 423 5.90 10.37 2.34
N ILE A 424 4.62 10.36 1.94
CA ILE A 424 4.23 10.30 0.52
C ILE A 424 4.61 11.64 -0.13
N ILE A 425 5.55 11.60 -1.07
CA ILE A 425 6.05 12.78 -1.78
C ILE A 425 5.72 12.76 -3.27
N ALA A 426 5.33 11.60 -3.81
CA ALA A 426 4.92 11.47 -5.20
C ALA A 426 3.79 10.44 -5.38
N TRP A 427 2.85 10.77 -6.28
CA TRP A 427 1.83 9.87 -6.79
C TRP A 427 2.24 9.33 -8.16
N VAL A 428 2.02 8.02 -8.39
CA VAL A 428 2.34 7.34 -9.66
C VAL A 428 1.08 6.65 -10.18
N PRO A 429 0.26 7.32 -11.00
CA PRO A 429 -0.99 6.76 -11.52
C PRO A 429 -0.80 5.51 -12.39
N PHE A 430 0.23 5.48 -13.24
CA PHE A 430 0.49 4.36 -14.14
C PHE A 430 1.95 3.94 -14.10
N ASN A 431 2.16 2.64 -14.36
CA ASN A 431 3.47 2.03 -14.55
C ASN A 431 3.55 1.37 -15.94
N GLU A 432 4.61 1.66 -16.69
CA GLU A 432 4.96 1.01 -17.97
C GLU A 432 3.80 0.89 -18.99
N ASN A 433 2.91 1.86 -18.98
CA ASN A 433 1.66 1.88 -19.76
C ASN A 433 0.64 0.80 -19.38
N TRP A 434 0.83 0.05 -18.32
CA TRP A 434 -0.11 -0.98 -17.90
C TRP A 434 -1.44 -0.38 -17.45
N GLY A 435 -2.53 -0.82 -18.07
CA GLY A 435 -3.85 -0.26 -17.84
C GLY A 435 -3.98 1.24 -18.11
N ALA A 436 -2.98 1.85 -18.76
CA ALA A 436 -2.94 3.28 -18.99
C ALA A 436 -4.01 3.76 -19.98
N PHE A 437 -4.62 4.88 -19.65
CA PHE A 437 -5.57 5.60 -20.50
C PHE A 437 -5.56 7.07 -20.10
N ASP A 438 -5.79 7.96 -21.06
CA ASP A 438 -5.96 9.39 -20.82
C ASP A 438 -4.87 9.99 -19.88
N VAL A 439 -3.62 9.50 -20.06
CA VAL A 439 -2.49 9.71 -19.13
C VAL A 439 -2.29 11.19 -18.83
N LYS A 440 -2.35 12.05 -19.86
CA LYS A 440 -2.18 13.49 -19.68
C LYS A 440 -3.19 14.08 -18.70
N ASN A 441 -4.48 13.83 -18.94
CA ASN A 441 -5.54 14.44 -18.12
C ASN A 441 -5.58 13.85 -16.71
N ILE A 442 -5.27 12.55 -16.55
CA ILE A 442 -5.16 11.93 -15.21
C ILE A 442 -3.98 12.52 -14.43
N THR A 443 -2.82 12.71 -15.07
CA THR A 443 -1.66 13.34 -14.45
C THR A 443 -1.96 14.77 -14.01
N ASP A 444 -2.58 15.56 -14.88
CA ASP A 444 -2.98 16.95 -14.57
C ASP A 444 -4.02 16.99 -13.44
N TRP A 445 -4.99 16.05 -13.46
CA TRP A 445 -5.99 15.94 -12.40
C TRP A 445 -5.37 15.56 -11.04
N VAL A 446 -4.46 14.58 -10.99
CA VAL A 446 -3.77 14.19 -9.76
C VAL A 446 -2.99 15.38 -9.18
N LYS A 447 -2.26 16.12 -10.03
CA LYS A 447 -1.52 17.31 -9.62
C LYS A 447 -2.42 18.43 -9.09
N GLN A 448 -3.58 18.62 -9.70
CA GLN A 448 -4.57 19.59 -9.24
C GLN A 448 -5.25 19.14 -7.93
N TYR A 449 -5.54 17.85 -7.80
CA TYR A 449 -6.20 17.28 -6.62
C TYR A 449 -5.31 17.32 -5.38
N ASP A 450 -4.02 17.03 -5.55
CA ASP A 450 -3.02 17.14 -4.48
C ASP A 450 -1.78 17.90 -4.95
N PRO A 451 -1.80 19.24 -4.89
CA PRO A 451 -0.68 20.07 -5.30
C PRO A 451 0.52 20.01 -4.34
N SER A 452 0.38 19.39 -3.17
CA SER A 452 1.42 19.27 -2.14
C SER A 452 2.41 18.14 -2.40
N ARG A 453 2.22 17.39 -3.50
CA ARG A 453 3.07 16.27 -3.91
C ARG A 453 3.45 16.36 -5.37
N LEU A 454 4.48 15.64 -5.73
CA LEU A 454 4.91 15.48 -7.12
C LEU A 454 4.08 14.38 -7.79
N VAL A 455 4.10 14.35 -9.13
CA VAL A 455 3.39 13.35 -9.92
C VAL A 455 4.31 12.78 -10.99
N ASN A 456 4.51 11.47 -10.96
CA ASN A 456 5.08 10.69 -12.05
C ASN A 456 3.93 10.01 -12.80
N GLY A 457 3.43 10.64 -13.85
CA GLY A 457 2.17 10.27 -14.50
C GLY A 457 2.14 8.86 -15.09
N ASN A 458 3.27 8.38 -15.58
CA ASN A 458 3.43 7.04 -16.15
C ASN A 458 4.90 6.63 -16.03
N SER A 459 5.25 5.93 -14.95
CA SER A 459 6.61 5.53 -14.64
C SER A 459 7.14 4.56 -15.69
N GLY A 460 8.37 4.78 -16.20
CA GLY A 460 8.98 3.92 -17.20
C GLY A 460 8.27 3.89 -18.56
N PHE A 461 7.56 4.93 -18.94
CA PHE A 461 6.75 4.99 -20.17
C PHE A 461 7.51 4.69 -21.46
N ASN A 462 8.82 4.83 -21.47
CA ASN A 462 9.68 4.62 -22.65
C ASN A 462 10.22 3.20 -22.78
N ASN A 463 9.93 2.29 -21.86
CA ASN A 463 10.49 0.93 -21.88
C ASN A 463 9.90 0.01 -22.94
N ASN A 464 8.69 0.27 -23.43
CA ASN A 464 8.06 -0.57 -24.42
C ASN A 464 7.73 0.20 -25.71
N PRO A 465 8.50 0.00 -26.81
CA PRO A 465 8.27 0.70 -28.07
C PRO A 465 6.86 0.51 -28.65
N SER A 466 6.19 -0.60 -28.37
CA SER A 466 4.83 -0.87 -28.85
C SER A 466 3.81 0.02 -28.16
N TYR A 467 4.02 0.29 -26.87
CA TYR A 467 3.17 1.18 -26.08
C TYR A 467 3.53 2.66 -26.25
N GLN A 468 4.78 2.99 -26.57
CA GLN A 468 5.19 4.37 -26.89
C GLN A 468 4.36 5.01 -28.00
N LYS A 469 3.93 4.22 -29.01
CA LYS A 469 3.06 4.70 -30.08
C LYS A 469 1.66 5.05 -29.64
N ALA A 470 1.15 4.38 -28.59
CA ALA A 470 -0.21 4.57 -28.10
C ALA A 470 -0.32 5.69 -27.05
N TYR A 471 0.67 5.81 -26.18
CA TYR A 471 0.56 6.66 -25.00
C TYR A 471 1.74 7.60 -24.75
N GLY A 472 2.89 7.41 -25.35
CA GLY A 472 4.09 8.27 -25.31
C GLY A 472 4.28 9.11 -24.04
N ASP A 473 5.28 9.93 -24.00
CA ASP A 473 5.41 10.96 -22.97
C ASP A 473 4.45 12.12 -23.28
N PRO A 474 3.41 12.37 -22.47
CA PRO A 474 2.49 13.47 -22.71
C PRO A 474 3.12 14.86 -22.41
N GLY A 475 4.34 14.90 -21.90
CA GLY A 475 5.09 16.12 -21.61
C GLY A 475 4.65 16.87 -20.35
N ASN A 476 3.86 16.25 -19.48
CA ASN A 476 3.39 16.82 -18.21
C ASN A 476 3.83 15.95 -17.01
N GLY A 477 3.35 16.30 -15.82
CA GLY A 477 3.86 15.74 -14.57
C GLY A 477 5.18 16.39 -14.14
N ASP A 478 5.82 15.80 -13.13
CA ASP A 478 7.00 16.37 -12.50
C ASP A 478 8.31 15.64 -12.88
N PHE A 479 8.19 14.48 -13.57
CA PHE A 479 9.34 13.63 -13.89
C PHE A 479 9.42 13.25 -15.37
N VAL A 480 10.66 13.14 -15.86
CA VAL A 480 11.03 12.36 -17.04
C VAL A 480 11.62 11.07 -16.53
N ASP A 481 10.87 9.98 -16.66
CA ASP A 481 11.19 8.71 -16.00
C ASP A 481 11.55 7.60 -16.97
N THR A 482 12.52 6.77 -16.58
CA THR A 482 12.96 5.59 -17.34
C THR A 482 13.07 4.38 -16.42
N HIS A 483 12.80 3.19 -16.98
CA HIS A 483 13.15 1.91 -16.39
C HIS A 483 14.25 1.25 -17.22
N ILE A 484 15.35 0.84 -16.61
CA ILE A 484 16.49 0.26 -17.32
C ILE A 484 17.08 -0.88 -16.51
N TYR A 485 16.99 -2.05 -17.06
CA TYR A 485 17.60 -3.27 -16.52
C TYR A 485 18.81 -3.69 -17.39
N VAL A 486 19.97 -4.00 -16.83
CA VAL A 486 20.34 -4.09 -15.41
C VAL A 486 20.90 -2.76 -14.90
N GLY A 487 21.67 -2.06 -15.71
CA GLY A 487 22.43 -0.86 -15.35
C GLY A 487 21.71 0.43 -15.71
N PRO A 488 22.12 1.56 -15.11
CA PRO A 488 21.45 2.85 -15.27
C PRO A 488 21.84 3.60 -16.56
N TYR A 489 22.59 3.01 -17.47
CA TYR A 489 22.99 3.67 -18.72
C TYR A 489 21.77 3.97 -19.60
N GLY A 490 21.66 5.20 -20.06
CA GLY A 490 20.53 5.68 -20.84
C GLY A 490 19.40 6.24 -19.96
N ALA A 491 19.61 6.39 -18.66
CA ALA A 491 18.67 7.09 -17.78
C ALA A 491 18.30 8.47 -18.34
N SER A 492 17.06 8.87 -18.16
CA SER A 492 16.55 10.17 -18.59
C SER A 492 17.38 11.31 -18.01
N VAL A 493 17.38 12.42 -18.73
CA VAL A 493 17.90 13.69 -18.23
C VAL A 493 16.75 14.65 -17.94
N PRO A 494 16.91 15.59 -17.00
CA PRO A 494 15.87 16.57 -16.74
C PRO A 494 15.65 17.46 -17.95
N ASP A 495 14.41 17.88 -18.15
CA ASP A 495 14.07 18.93 -19.12
C ASP A 495 13.96 20.31 -18.44
N SER A 496 13.37 21.30 -19.11
CA SER A 496 13.23 22.66 -18.56
C SER A 496 12.27 22.77 -17.37
N THR A 497 11.39 21.79 -17.20
CA THR A 497 10.25 21.78 -16.25
C THR A 497 10.18 20.55 -15.37
N ARG A 498 10.81 19.44 -15.76
CA ARG A 498 10.69 18.16 -15.09
C ARG A 498 12.05 17.62 -14.62
N ALA A 499 12.08 16.95 -13.48
CA ALA A 499 13.26 16.27 -12.94
C ALA A 499 13.47 14.90 -13.62
N ALA A 500 14.72 14.43 -13.66
CA ALA A 500 15.04 13.09 -14.15
C ALA A 500 14.89 12.05 -13.04
N SER A 501 14.25 10.94 -13.36
CA SER A 501 14.14 9.76 -12.52
C SER A 501 14.51 8.48 -13.27
N LEU A 502 15.06 7.55 -12.51
CA LEU A 502 15.25 6.15 -12.86
C LEU A 502 14.33 5.35 -11.95
N GLY A 503 13.06 5.22 -12.41
CA GLY A 503 11.95 4.67 -11.64
C GLY A 503 12.14 3.19 -11.30
N GLU A 504 12.95 2.48 -12.12
CA GLU A 504 13.38 1.11 -11.86
C GLU A 504 14.75 0.85 -12.50
N PHE A 505 15.62 0.16 -11.76
CA PHE A 505 16.89 -0.35 -12.29
C PHE A 505 17.42 -1.54 -11.48
N GLY A 506 18.43 -2.22 -11.98
CA GLY A 506 19.07 -3.34 -11.30
C GLY A 506 18.38 -4.66 -11.61
N GLY A 507 17.56 -5.16 -10.71
CA GLY A 507 16.86 -6.42 -10.92
C GLY A 507 17.79 -7.63 -10.98
N VAL A 508 18.92 -7.59 -10.27
CA VAL A 508 19.93 -8.68 -10.27
C VAL A 508 19.55 -9.72 -9.23
N GLY A 509 19.39 -10.95 -9.68
CA GLY A 509 18.99 -12.09 -8.86
C GLY A 509 20.15 -12.85 -8.22
N LEU A 510 19.86 -13.47 -7.11
CA LEU A 510 20.68 -14.47 -6.44
C LEU A 510 19.78 -15.61 -5.97
N TYR A 511 20.02 -16.83 -6.47
CA TYR A 511 19.31 -18.02 -5.99
C TYR A 511 19.71 -18.36 -4.56
N THR A 512 18.74 -18.36 -3.64
CA THR A 512 18.95 -18.65 -2.23
C THR A 512 18.15 -19.89 -1.84
N ARG A 513 18.78 -21.08 -1.93
CA ARG A 513 18.10 -22.36 -1.70
C ARG A 513 17.42 -22.42 -0.33
N GLY A 514 16.18 -22.92 -0.30
CA GLY A 514 15.37 -23.01 0.90
C GLY A 514 14.61 -21.72 1.27
N HIS A 515 14.83 -20.64 0.53
CA HIS A 515 14.21 -19.33 0.74
C HIS A 515 13.51 -18.78 -0.51
N MET A 516 13.31 -19.61 -1.53
CA MET A 516 12.69 -19.26 -2.80
C MET A 516 11.30 -19.90 -2.91
N TRP A 517 10.41 -19.24 -3.61
CA TRP A 517 9.11 -19.80 -3.97
C TRP A 517 9.29 -20.97 -4.95
N PRO A 518 8.52 -22.07 -4.83
CA PRO A 518 8.73 -23.29 -5.62
C PRO A 518 8.10 -23.22 -7.01
N VAL A 519 8.52 -22.25 -7.79
CA VAL A 519 8.13 -22.03 -9.18
C VAL A 519 9.38 -21.81 -10.02
N GLU A 520 9.23 -21.69 -11.34
CA GLU A 520 10.33 -21.26 -12.19
C GLU A 520 10.69 -19.80 -11.84
N ASN A 521 11.93 -19.58 -11.44
CA ASN A 521 12.38 -18.29 -10.94
C ASN A 521 13.06 -17.50 -12.03
N ASN A 522 12.90 -16.17 -12.01
CA ASN A 522 13.49 -15.25 -12.96
C ASN A 522 14.11 -14.01 -12.28
N ALA A 523 15.00 -13.36 -13.02
CA ALA A 523 15.55 -12.03 -12.75
C ALA A 523 16.17 -11.51 -14.04
N TYR A 524 16.47 -10.22 -14.12
CA TYR A 524 17.06 -9.61 -15.33
C TYR A 524 18.54 -9.99 -15.54
N ALA A 525 19.26 -10.33 -14.49
CA ALA A 525 20.59 -10.92 -14.48
C ALA A 525 20.80 -11.69 -13.19
N TYR A 526 21.87 -12.49 -13.11
CA TYR A 526 22.16 -13.30 -11.93
C TYR A 526 23.61 -13.15 -11.49
N GLU A 527 23.81 -13.19 -10.19
CA GLU A 527 25.15 -13.31 -9.59
C GLU A 527 25.23 -14.60 -8.75
N PRO A 528 26.39 -15.27 -8.72
CA PRO A 528 26.50 -16.58 -8.09
C PRO A 528 26.63 -16.53 -6.56
N THR A 529 26.97 -15.38 -5.99
CA THR A 529 27.23 -15.23 -4.54
C THR A 529 26.77 -13.87 -4.02
N GLN A 530 26.53 -13.79 -2.71
CA GLN A 530 26.24 -12.54 -2.00
C GLN A 530 27.31 -11.45 -2.27
N THR A 531 28.59 -11.85 -2.30
CA THR A 531 29.69 -10.91 -2.56
C THR A 531 29.62 -10.37 -3.98
N ALA A 532 29.47 -11.24 -4.98
CA ALA A 532 29.36 -10.82 -6.38
C ALA A 532 28.14 -9.90 -6.61
N LEU A 533 26.98 -10.25 -6.02
CA LEU A 533 25.79 -9.40 -6.08
C LEU A 533 26.03 -8.04 -5.43
N THR A 534 26.70 -8.00 -4.28
CA THR A 534 27.06 -6.75 -3.59
C THR A 534 28.02 -5.90 -4.43
N ASP A 535 29.06 -6.53 -5.02
CA ASP A 535 30.03 -5.83 -5.89
C ASP A 535 29.33 -5.25 -7.12
N ARG A 536 28.43 -6.01 -7.73
CA ARG A 536 27.61 -5.55 -8.86
C ARG A 536 26.74 -4.35 -8.47
N TYR A 537 26.05 -4.43 -7.33
CA TYR A 537 25.24 -3.33 -6.80
C TYR A 537 26.06 -2.05 -6.61
N ILE A 538 27.26 -2.15 -6.00
CA ILE A 538 28.14 -0.99 -5.78
C ILE A 538 28.53 -0.34 -7.11
N LEU A 539 28.88 -1.12 -8.13
CA LEU A 539 29.18 -0.59 -9.46
C LEU A 539 27.99 0.15 -10.09
N LEU A 540 26.77 -0.35 -9.90
CA LEU A 540 25.56 0.33 -10.37
C LEU A 540 25.34 1.66 -9.62
N LEU A 541 25.59 1.71 -8.31
CA LEU A 541 25.47 2.94 -7.52
C LEU A 541 26.54 3.98 -7.83
N ASP A 542 27.76 3.56 -8.15
CA ASP A 542 28.78 4.48 -8.67
C ASP A 542 28.31 5.16 -9.97
N GLN A 543 27.67 4.41 -10.86
CA GLN A 543 27.08 4.96 -12.09
C GLN A 543 25.91 5.91 -11.79
N VAL A 544 25.02 5.57 -10.86
CA VAL A 544 23.95 6.46 -10.38
C VAL A 544 24.52 7.77 -9.86
N ASN A 545 25.61 7.71 -9.06
CA ASN A 545 26.29 8.89 -8.53
C ASN A 545 26.85 9.80 -9.65
N GLN A 546 27.45 9.20 -10.70
CA GLN A 546 27.92 9.95 -11.87
C GLN A 546 26.75 10.60 -12.63
N LEU A 547 25.64 9.88 -12.84
CA LEU A 547 24.45 10.42 -13.49
C LEU A 547 23.83 11.56 -12.67
N MET A 548 23.78 11.45 -11.36
CA MET A 548 23.33 12.52 -10.47
C MET A 548 24.18 13.79 -10.63
N LYS A 549 25.51 13.63 -10.59
CA LYS A 549 26.46 14.76 -10.64
C LYS A 549 26.51 15.44 -12.01
N TYR A 550 26.51 14.66 -13.08
CA TYR A 550 26.84 15.17 -14.42
C TYR A 550 25.67 15.18 -15.41
N LYS A 551 24.57 14.45 -15.12
CA LYS A 551 23.42 14.34 -16.00
C LYS A 551 22.11 14.79 -15.36
N GLY A 552 22.14 15.15 -14.08
CA GLY A 552 20.98 15.70 -13.39
C GLY A 552 19.98 14.68 -12.86
N LEU A 553 20.34 13.38 -12.82
CA LEU A 553 19.50 12.35 -12.20
C LEU A 553 19.18 12.72 -10.75
N SER A 554 17.95 12.58 -10.33
CA SER A 554 17.48 13.04 -9.01
C SER A 554 16.81 11.94 -8.18
N VAL A 555 16.41 10.85 -8.82
CA VAL A 555 15.74 9.69 -8.21
C VAL A 555 16.32 8.43 -8.83
N ALA A 556 16.58 7.40 -8.01
CA ALA A 556 16.94 6.06 -8.48
C ALA A 556 16.36 5.00 -7.54
N ILE A 557 15.60 4.06 -8.11
CA ILE A 557 14.85 3.03 -7.38
C ILE A 557 15.32 1.66 -7.85
N TYR A 558 16.00 0.93 -6.94
CA TYR A 558 16.52 -0.41 -7.23
C TYR A 558 15.42 -1.47 -7.08
N THR A 559 15.33 -2.38 -8.01
CA THR A 559 14.40 -3.51 -8.00
C THR A 559 15.09 -4.73 -7.40
N GLN A 560 14.71 -5.21 -6.17
CA GLN A 560 13.63 -4.72 -5.31
C GLN A 560 13.90 -5.03 -3.84
N THR A 561 12.96 -4.70 -2.93
CA THR A 561 13.11 -4.92 -1.48
C THR A 561 13.24 -6.40 -1.13
N THR A 562 12.30 -7.22 -1.57
CA THR A 562 12.29 -8.67 -1.32
C THR A 562 12.12 -9.42 -2.62
N ASP A 563 12.56 -10.66 -2.67
CA ASP A 563 12.04 -11.58 -3.68
C ASP A 563 10.51 -11.62 -3.55
N VAL A 564 9.82 -11.84 -4.67
CA VAL A 564 8.36 -12.06 -4.69
C VAL A 564 8.08 -13.22 -5.63
N GLU A 565 7.61 -14.33 -5.08
CA GLU A 565 7.29 -15.56 -5.81
C GLU A 565 8.39 -15.96 -6.81
N HIS A 566 8.16 -15.81 -8.11
CA HIS A 566 9.13 -16.18 -9.14
C HIS A 566 10.24 -15.14 -9.33
N GLU A 567 10.08 -13.90 -8.92
CA GLU A 567 11.11 -12.87 -9.01
C GLU A 567 12.13 -13.02 -7.87
N VAL A 568 13.39 -13.37 -8.21
CA VAL A 568 14.46 -13.60 -7.23
C VAL A 568 15.51 -12.47 -7.25
N ASN A 569 15.09 -11.25 -7.40
CA ASN A 569 15.91 -10.03 -7.52
C ASN A 569 15.80 -9.08 -6.31
N GLY A 570 15.21 -9.54 -5.21
CA GLY A 570 15.16 -8.79 -3.96
C GLY A 570 16.52 -8.64 -3.28
N VAL A 571 16.68 -7.59 -2.45
CA VAL A 571 17.82 -7.47 -1.53
C VAL A 571 17.66 -8.39 -0.32
N LEU A 572 16.40 -8.79 -0.03
CA LEU A 572 16.02 -9.83 0.93
C LEU A 572 15.36 -11.00 0.21
N THR A 573 15.41 -12.20 0.81
CA THR A 573 14.59 -13.33 0.37
C THR A 573 13.10 -13.08 0.64
N TYR A 574 12.20 -13.79 -0.06
CA TYR A 574 10.75 -13.61 0.06
C TYR A 574 10.25 -13.83 1.50
N ASP A 575 10.86 -14.73 2.24
CA ASP A 575 10.58 -14.97 3.66
C ASP A 575 11.29 -14.01 4.65
N ARG A 576 12.01 -13.00 4.15
CA ARG A 576 12.78 -12.01 4.93
C ARG A 576 13.85 -12.59 5.86
N LYS A 577 14.25 -13.84 5.68
CA LYS A 577 15.23 -14.51 6.56
C LYS A 577 16.68 -14.30 6.16
N VAL A 578 16.94 -13.98 4.90
CA VAL A 578 18.30 -13.85 4.38
C VAL A 578 18.50 -12.52 3.68
N GLU A 579 19.51 -11.78 4.12
CA GLU A 579 20.05 -10.61 3.42
C GLU A 579 20.89 -11.11 2.23
N LYS A 580 20.48 -10.80 1.00
CA LYS A 580 21.13 -11.28 -0.23
C LYS A 580 22.34 -10.43 -0.62
N MET A 581 22.49 -9.25 -0.01
CA MET A 581 23.65 -8.37 -0.14
C MET A 581 24.32 -8.13 1.22
N GLN A 582 25.59 -7.74 1.20
CA GLN A 582 26.34 -7.38 2.40
C GLN A 582 25.89 -6.02 2.94
N LEU A 583 24.99 -6.01 3.92
CA LEU A 583 24.30 -4.83 4.45
C LEU A 583 25.24 -3.64 4.72
N LYS A 584 26.38 -3.88 5.37
CA LYS A 584 27.33 -2.80 5.69
C LYS A 584 27.83 -2.09 4.43
N ARG A 585 28.16 -2.84 3.39
CA ARG A 585 28.72 -2.29 2.14
C ARG A 585 27.70 -1.53 1.33
N ILE A 586 26.46 -2.07 1.23
CA ILE A 586 25.39 -1.35 0.54
C ILE A 586 24.99 -0.08 1.28
N LYS A 587 24.97 -0.10 2.61
CA LYS A 587 24.76 1.09 3.43
C LYS A 587 25.81 2.18 3.15
N GLU A 588 27.09 1.82 3.17
CA GLU A 588 28.18 2.76 2.94
C GLU A 588 28.06 3.47 1.59
N ILE A 589 27.75 2.74 0.50
CA ILE A 589 27.60 3.36 -0.82
C ILE A 589 26.32 4.19 -0.94
N ASN A 590 25.18 3.74 -0.37
CA ASN A 590 23.93 4.46 -0.40
C ASN A 590 24.04 5.81 0.33
N GLU A 591 24.59 5.79 1.55
CA GLU A 591 24.82 7.00 2.33
C GLU A 591 25.81 7.95 1.64
N ALA A 592 26.83 7.43 0.94
CA ALA A 592 27.78 8.24 0.17
C ALA A 592 27.08 8.95 -1.01
N VAL A 593 26.23 8.26 -1.77
CA VAL A 593 25.46 8.85 -2.89
C VAL A 593 24.52 9.94 -2.38
N ILE A 594 23.79 9.68 -1.29
CA ILE A 594 22.89 10.67 -0.70
C ILE A 594 23.69 11.88 -0.17
N LYS A 595 24.81 11.65 0.51
CA LYS A 595 25.68 12.71 1.00
C LYS A 595 26.24 13.58 -0.13
N ASP A 596 26.65 12.99 -1.23
CA ASP A 596 27.16 13.72 -2.41
C ASP A 596 26.09 14.66 -2.98
N SER A 597 24.80 14.32 -2.86
CA SER A 597 23.72 15.21 -3.29
C SER A 597 23.61 16.50 -2.46
N TYR A 598 23.97 16.46 -1.18
CA TYR A 598 24.00 17.66 -0.34
C TYR A 598 25.08 18.65 -0.77
N GLU A 599 26.19 18.16 -1.32
CA GLU A 599 27.26 19.03 -1.82
C GLU A 599 26.82 19.87 -3.03
N LEU A 600 25.86 19.37 -3.82
CA LEU A 600 25.30 20.13 -4.94
C LEU A 600 24.53 21.38 -4.50
N ASN A 601 23.94 21.37 -3.30
CA ASN A 601 23.26 22.54 -2.75
C ASN A 601 24.23 23.67 -2.35
N LYS A 602 25.49 23.35 -1.98
CA LYS A 602 26.48 24.37 -1.55
C LYS A 602 26.96 25.26 -2.70
N ASN A 603 26.92 24.73 -3.91
CA ASN A 603 27.36 25.43 -5.12
C ASN A 603 26.20 26.18 -5.81
N ALA A 604 24.97 26.01 -5.31
CA ALA A 604 23.84 26.79 -5.75
C ALA A 604 24.01 28.19 -5.17
N GLY A 605 24.42 29.16 -5.99
CA GLY A 605 24.49 30.56 -5.57
C GLY A 605 23.18 30.95 -4.89
N THR A 606 23.27 31.70 -3.82
CA THR A 606 22.10 32.30 -3.14
C THR A 606 21.24 32.99 -4.20
N PRO A 607 19.89 32.76 -4.21
CA PRO A 607 19.01 33.31 -5.22
C PRO A 607 19.03 34.80 -5.27
#